data_6a2bc635236fc1d89f93a21336b6e05a
#
_entry.id   6a2bc635236fc1d89f93a21336b6e05a
#
_cell.length_a   1.000
_cell.length_b   1.000
_cell.length_c   1.000
_cell.angle_alpha   90.00
_cell.angle_beta   90.00
_cell.angle_gamma   90.00
#
_symmetry.space_group_name_H-M   'P 1'
#
loop_
_entity.id
_entity.type
_entity.pdbx_description
1 polymer ?
#
loop_
_entity_poly.entity_id
_entity_poly.type
_entity_poly.pdbx_seq_one_letter_code
_entity_poly.pdbx_strand_id
1 'polypeptide(L)'
;QADVRLDGHAIETRIYAEDPYRGFLPSIGRLATYVPPSPPVRVDTGVVEGSEISRFYDPMIAKLITHAPTRRQAIAAQAKALDQYLIRGIGHNIDFLAAVMAHPRFQAGEAVTTAFIAEEYPDGFHGSPASEGGTTAMIACAAVMNAIQTERAQLIDGQLSGHGAVFGEDWVVELDGERVAVGVLATGDAFELLIGAGEAAREVRVTTDWRVGEPLFVARIDGTEVSVAVDRRPVGFRLTTGGRAANVRVLTPRAAELAGHMLVKVPPDLSRFVLSPMPGLLVSLAVAAGDRVEAGQAVATIEAMKMENILRAEKSATVKEVRAKVGDSLAVDAVIVEFE
;
A
#
# COMPACT_ATOMS: atom_id res chain seq x y z
N GLN A 1 33.68 23.01 16.73
CA GLN A 1 33.41 23.09 15.28
C GLN A 1 34.57 22.47 14.45
N ALA A 2 35.82 22.55 14.88
CA ALA A 2 36.96 21.99 14.15
C ALA A 2 36.90 20.46 13.97
N ASP A 3 36.14 19.75 14.82
CA ASP A 3 35.98 18.29 14.80
C ASP A 3 34.76 17.82 13.99
N VAL A 4 33.94 18.76 13.50
CA VAL A 4 32.77 18.43 12.68
C VAL A 4 33.22 18.13 11.25
N ARG A 5 32.96 16.90 10.81
CA ARG A 5 33.24 16.43 9.45
C ARG A 5 31.94 16.06 8.78
N LEU A 6 31.84 16.38 7.48
CA LEU A 6 30.79 15.85 6.61
C LEU A 6 31.34 14.59 5.92
N ASP A 7 30.75 13.44 6.18
CA ASP A 7 31.13 12.18 5.59
C ASP A 7 29.87 11.51 4.98
N GLY A 8 29.88 11.42 3.65
CA GLY A 8 28.75 10.85 2.90
C GLY A 8 27.48 11.70 2.89
N HIS A 9 26.36 11.03 2.70
CA HIS A 9 25.01 11.61 2.60
C HIS A 9 24.05 10.84 3.50
N ALA A 10 23.18 11.56 4.21
CA ALA A 10 22.09 11.01 4.97
C ALA A 10 20.75 11.45 4.42
N ILE A 11 19.75 10.57 4.49
CA ILE A 11 18.35 10.87 4.17
C ILE A 11 17.52 10.48 5.37
N GLU A 12 16.65 11.39 5.81
CA GLU A 12 15.62 11.14 6.80
C GLU A 12 14.24 11.19 6.12
N THR A 13 13.41 10.21 6.39
CA THR A 13 11.97 10.27 6.13
C THR A 13 11.20 10.13 7.44
N ARG A 14 10.12 10.89 7.55
CA ARG A 14 9.20 10.80 8.69
C ARG A 14 8.03 9.92 8.32
N ILE A 15 7.88 8.82 9.05
CA ILE A 15 6.75 7.92 8.90
C ILE A 15 5.59 8.48 9.71
N TYR A 16 4.50 8.82 9.02
CA TYR A 16 3.29 9.39 9.61
C TYR A 16 2.11 8.42 9.48
N ALA A 17 1.23 8.46 10.49
CA ALA A 17 -0.09 7.82 10.45
C ALA A 17 -1.06 8.69 9.64
N GLU A 18 -0.82 8.78 8.34
CA GLU A 18 -1.57 9.58 7.37
C GLU A 18 -1.79 8.76 6.10
N ASP A 19 -3.00 8.84 5.55
CA ASP A 19 -3.34 8.13 4.32
C ASP A 19 -3.06 9.02 3.09
N PRO A 20 -1.99 8.78 2.33
CA PRO A 20 -1.63 9.61 1.19
C PRO A 20 -2.64 9.51 0.03
N TYR A 21 -3.36 8.39 -0.08
CA TYR A 21 -4.40 8.19 -1.10
C TYR A 21 -5.67 8.98 -0.83
N ARG A 22 -5.81 9.49 0.39
CA ARG A 22 -6.94 10.32 0.84
C ARG A 22 -6.50 11.72 1.24
N GLY A 23 -5.49 12.28 0.53
CA GLY A 23 -5.01 13.63 0.78
C GLY A 23 -4.30 13.78 2.14
N PHE A 24 -3.59 12.76 2.58
CA PHE A 24 -2.86 12.73 3.87
C PHE A 24 -3.76 12.88 5.09
N LEU A 25 -5.00 12.39 5.01
CA LEU A 25 -5.89 12.36 6.17
C LEU A 25 -5.28 11.54 7.30
N PRO A 26 -5.35 12.03 8.55
CA PRO A 26 -4.89 11.31 9.72
C PRO A 26 -5.57 9.94 9.85
N SER A 27 -4.77 8.93 10.18
CA SER A 27 -5.23 7.59 10.48
C SER A 27 -4.95 7.26 11.95
N ILE A 28 -5.99 7.02 12.70
CA ILE A 28 -5.89 6.66 14.12
C ILE A 28 -6.20 5.18 14.30
N GLY A 29 -5.74 4.60 15.38
CA GLY A 29 -6.00 3.22 15.74
C GLY A 29 -4.79 2.51 16.30
N ARG A 30 -4.89 1.19 16.40
CA ARG A 30 -3.85 0.34 16.97
C ARG A 30 -2.90 -0.17 15.89
N LEU A 31 -1.60 -0.09 16.16
CA LEU A 31 -0.57 -0.74 15.37
C LEU A 31 -0.66 -2.26 15.57
N ALA A 32 -1.36 -2.94 14.64
CA ALA A 32 -1.52 -4.40 14.70
C ALA A 32 -0.21 -5.13 14.35
N THR A 33 0.61 -4.52 13.49
CA THR A 33 1.97 -4.96 13.16
C THR A 33 2.86 -3.74 13.08
N TYR A 34 4.03 -3.83 13.71
CA TYR A 34 5.06 -2.81 13.64
C TYR A 34 6.44 -3.46 13.62
N VAL A 35 7.00 -3.62 12.42
CA VAL A 35 8.32 -4.19 12.20
C VAL A 35 9.18 -3.19 11.42
N PRO A 36 10.06 -2.45 12.11
CA PRO A 36 10.99 -1.56 11.45
C PRO A 36 12.07 -2.35 10.69
N PRO A 37 12.68 -1.76 9.65
CA PRO A 37 13.78 -2.39 8.92
C PRO A 37 15.01 -2.61 9.83
N SER A 38 15.76 -3.67 9.52
CA SER A 38 16.96 -4.05 10.26
C SER A 38 18.18 -3.18 9.88
N PRO A 39 19.23 -3.12 10.73
CA PRO A 39 20.49 -2.45 10.41
C PRO A 39 21.01 -2.80 9.00
N PRO A 40 21.69 -1.87 8.31
CA PRO A 40 22.40 -0.68 8.86
C PRO A 40 21.58 0.62 8.93
N VAL A 41 20.27 0.57 8.90
CA VAL A 41 19.44 1.79 8.99
C VAL A 41 19.17 2.18 10.44
N ARG A 42 18.96 3.48 10.70
CA ARG A 42 18.56 4.01 11.99
C ARG A 42 17.06 4.32 11.98
N VAL A 43 16.36 3.83 13.00
CA VAL A 43 14.94 4.12 13.23
C VAL A 43 14.78 4.74 14.61
N ASP A 44 14.36 6.00 14.64
CA ASP A 44 14.00 6.69 15.88
C ASP A 44 12.48 6.60 16.02
N THR A 45 12.00 5.77 16.93
CA THR A 45 10.56 5.49 17.10
C THR A 45 10.09 5.84 18.51
N GLY A 46 8.86 6.34 18.58
CA GLY A 46 8.16 6.58 19.85
C GLY A 46 7.09 5.53 20.16
N VAL A 47 6.96 4.49 19.32
CA VAL A 47 5.92 3.47 19.40
C VAL A 47 6.50 2.06 19.28
N VAL A 48 5.71 1.08 19.70
CA VAL A 48 5.96 -0.36 19.52
C VAL A 48 4.71 -1.02 18.98
N GLU A 49 4.81 -2.27 18.55
CA GLU A 49 3.64 -3.06 18.15
C GLU A 49 2.62 -3.08 19.29
N GLY A 50 1.35 -2.89 18.96
CA GLY A 50 0.26 -2.77 19.91
C GLY A 50 0.01 -1.36 20.44
N SER A 51 0.91 -0.38 20.19
CA SER A 51 0.66 1.03 20.54
C SER A 51 -0.56 1.58 19.80
N GLU A 52 -1.24 2.53 20.40
CA GLU A 52 -2.37 3.24 19.82
C GLU A 52 -1.95 4.62 19.34
N ILE A 53 -2.25 4.94 18.08
CA ILE A 53 -2.07 6.28 17.52
C ILE A 53 -3.28 7.11 17.87
N SER A 54 -3.05 8.12 18.70
CA SER A 54 -4.10 8.96 19.27
C SER A 54 -4.46 10.14 18.36
N ARG A 55 -5.75 10.50 18.34
CA ARG A 55 -6.26 11.69 17.66
C ARG A 55 -5.82 13.03 18.28
N PHE A 56 -5.21 13.00 19.45
CA PHE A 56 -4.88 14.22 20.22
C PHE A 56 -3.45 14.70 20.04
N TYR A 57 -2.59 13.89 19.39
CA TYR A 57 -1.17 14.17 19.22
C TYR A 57 -0.77 14.21 17.74
N ASP A 58 0.50 14.49 17.50
CA ASP A 58 1.12 14.44 16.18
C ASP A 58 1.06 13.00 15.62
N PRO A 59 0.71 12.81 14.34
CA PRO A 59 0.60 11.48 13.71
C PRO A 59 1.97 10.82 13.46
N MET A 60 3.10 11.42 13.83
CA MET A 60 4.43 10.87 13.58
C MET A 60 4.65 9.58 14.36
N ILE A 61 4.93 8.50 13.61
CA ILE A 61 5.22 7.17 14.15
C ILE A 61 6.72 7.02 14.42
N ALA A 62 7.54 7.35 13.42
CA ALA A 62 8.98 7.18 13.48
C ALA A 62 9.70 8.07 12.48
N LYS A 63 11.02 8.17 12.67
CA LYS A 63 11.97 8.71 11.69
C LYS A 63 12.82 7.55 11.19
N LEU A 64 12.90 7.40 9.88
CA LEU A 64 13.77 6.43 9.21
C LEU A 64 14.95 7.17 8.59
N ILE A 65 16.16 6.82 8.99
CA ILE A 65 17.38 7.50 8.58
C ILE A 65 18.34 6.49 7.95
N THR A 66 18.82 6.81 6.76
CA THR A 66 19.89 6.07 6.07
C THR A 66 21.09 6.95 5.81
N HIS A 67 22.26 6.33 5.79
CA HIS A 67 23.52 6.99 5.46
C HIS A 67 24.30 6.15 4.45
N ALA A 68 24.94 6.80 3.48
CA ALA A 68 25.80 6.13 2.49
C ALA A 68 26.86 7.12 1.95
N PRO A 69 27.94 6.62 1.30
CA PRO A 69 28.99 7.48 0.76
C PRO A 69 28.49 8.52 -0.25
N THR A 70 27.45 8.21 -1.03
CA THR A 70 26.88 9.12 -2.02
C THR A 70 25.37 9.30 -1.83
N ARG A 71 24.83 10.43 -2.29
CA ARG A 71 23.40 10.72 -2.25
C ARG A 71 22.58 9.62 -2.95
N ARG A 72 23.02 9.15 -4.12
CA ARG A 72 22.36 8.07 -4.86
C ARG A 72 22.27 6.78 -4.05
N GLN A 73 23.35 6.40 -3.38
CA GLN A 73 23.37 5.22 -2.52
C GLN A 73 22.48 5.39 -1.28
N ALA A 74 22.46 6.60 -0.69
CA ALA A 74 21.57 6.89 0.44
C ALA A 74 20.09 6.80 0.04
N ILE A 75 19.72 7.31 -1.16
CA ILE A 75 18.35 7.15 -1.72
C ILE A 75 17.99 5.67 -1.92
N ALA A 76 18.90 4.89 -2.53
CA ALA A 76 18.67 3.46 -2.75
C ALA A 76 18.51 2.70 -1.43
N ALA A 77 19.32 3.02 -0.42
CA ALA A 77 19.19 2.43 0.92
C ALA A 77 17.87 2.83 1.58
N GLN A 78 17.43 4.09 1.41
CA GLN A 78 16.16 4.56 1.96
C GLN A 78 14.96 3.87 1.30
N ALA A 79 14.96 3.74 -0.03
CA ALA A 79 13.92 3.03 -0.78
C ALA A 79 13.81 1.57 -0.32
N LYS A 80 14.93 0.86 -0.21
CA LYS A 80 14.98 -0.50 0.30
C LYS A 80 14.44 -0.60 1.73
N ALA A 81 14.82 0.32 2.60
CA ALA A 81 14.36 0.34 4.00
C ALA A 81 12.85 0.62 4.10
N LEU A 82 12.29 1.46 3.24
CA LEU A 82 10.84 1.72 3.16
C LEU A 82 10.08 0.47 2.72
N ASP A 83 10.57 -0.29 1.74
CA ASP A 83 9.95 -1.55 1.30
C ASP A 83 9.99 -2.65 2.37
N GLN A 84 10.93 -2.58 3.32
CA GLN A 84 11.06 -3.50 4.44
C GLN A 84 10.29 -3.07 5.70
N TYR A 85 9.73 -1.86 5.70
CA TYR A 85 9.04 -1.32 6.86
C TYR A 85 7.59 -1.79 6.90
N LEU A 86 7.24 -2.68 7.82
CA LEU A 86 5.89 -3.21 7.94
C LEU A 86 5.10 -2.50 9.04
N ILE A 87 4.03 -1.82 8.64
CA ILE A 87 3.02 -1.24 9.52
C ILE A 87 1.66 -1.75 9.08
N ARG A 88 0.85 -2.22 10.03
CA ARG A 88 -0.53 -2.66 9.79
C ARG A 88 -1.44 -2.16 10.91
N GLY A 89 -2.73 -2.04 10.60
CA GLY A 89 -3.78 -1.59 11.52
C GLY A 89 -4.20 -0.13 11.31
N ILE A 90 -3.34 0.68 10.71
CA ILE A 90 -3.60 2.08 10.35
C ILE A 90 -3.10 2.39 8.94
N GLY A 91 -3.59 3.47 8.34
CA GLY A 91 -2.99 4.07 7.13
C GLY A 91 -1.67 4.76 7.49
N HIS A 92 -0.73 4.77 6.56
CA HIS A 92 0.58 5.38 6.72
C HIS A 92 1.12 5.90 5.39
N ASN A 93 2.09 6.80 5.43
CA ASN A 93 2.62 7.47 4.24
C ASN A 93 3.81 6.75 3.55
N ILE A 94 4.12 5.50 3.90
CA ILE A 94 5.30 4.78 3.38
C ILE A 94 5.29 4.70 1.85
N ASP A 95 4.14 4.38 1.23
CA ASP A 95 4.03 4.28 -0.23
C ASP A 95 4.38 5.60 -0.92
N PHE A 96 3.93 6.73 -0.35
CA PHE A 96 4.28 8.06 -0.85
C PHE A 96 5.77 8.36 -0.68
N LEU A 97 6.37 8.01 0.46
CA LEU A 97 7.81 8.20 0.69
C LEU A 97 8.64 7.37 -0.28
N ALA A 98 8.24 6.13 -0.56
CA ALA A 98 8.91 5.28 -1.56
C ALA A 98 8.79 5.88 -2.98
N ALA A 99 7.62 6.45 -3.33
CA ALA A 99 7.42 7.15 -4.59
C ALA A 99 8.33 8.38 -4.72
N VAL A 100 8.50 9.15 -3.64
CA VAL A 100 9.43 10.30 -3.61
C VAL A 100 10.87 9.82 -3.82
N MET A 101 11.31 8.72 -3.20
CA MET A 101 12.65 8.16 -3.41
C MET A 101 12.87 7.73 -4.87
N ALA A 102 11.84 7.24 -5.54
CA ALA A 102 11.90 6.84 -6.96
C ALA A 102 11.76 8.01 -7.93
N HIS A 103 11.30 9.19 -7.47
CA HIS A 103 11.00 10.32 -8.34
C HIS A 103 12.25 10.90 -9.02
N PRO A 104 12.26 11.09 -10.36
CA PRO A 104 13.45 11.55 -11.10
C PRO A 104 14.03 12.86 -10.58
N ARG A 105 13.18 13.86 -10.30
CA ARG A 105 13.59 15.16 -9.76
C ARG A 105 14.25 15.02 -8.37
N PHE A 106 13.72 14.15 -7.51
CA PHE A 106 14.31 13.89 -6.20
C PHE A 106 15.68 13.18 -6.34
N GLN A 107 15.77 12.21 -7.24
CA GLN A 107 17.04 11.50 -7.51
C GLN A 107 18.11 12.42 -8.09
N ALA A 108 17.75 13.30 -9.02
CA ALA A 108 18.66 14.30 -9.58
C ALA A 108 19.14 15.32 -8.52
N GLY A 109 18.34 15.59 -7.49
CA GLY A 109 18.64 16.56 -6.44
C GLY A 109 18.48 18.01 -6.89
N GLU A 110 17.77 18.23 -7.99
CA GLU A 110 17.59 19.55 -8.59
C GLU A 110 16.27 20.16 -8.13
N ALA A 111 16.32 21.42 -7.66
CA ALA A 111 15.15 22.23 -7.29
C ALA A 111 14.15 21.50 -6.35
N VAL A 112 14.63 20.69 -5.43
CA VAL A 112 13.79 20.06 -4.40
C VAL A 112 13.51 21.09 -3.32
N THR A 113 12.29 21.64 -3.33
CA THR A 113 11.80 22.66 -2.39
C THR A 113 10.60 22.14 -1.62
N THR A 114 10.09 22.91 -0.68
CA THR A 114 8.84 22.61 0.04
C THR A 114 7.61 22.58 -0.87
N ALA A 115 7.69 23.15 -2.08
CA ALA A 115 6.63 23.12 -3.08
C ALA A 115 6.59 21.80 -3.89
N PHE A 116 7.59 20.93 -3.74
CA PHE A 116 7.75 19.69 -4.50
C PHE A 116 6.45 18.86 -4.56
N ILE A 117 5.78 18.69 -3.42
CA ILE A 117 4.56 17.87 -3.35
C ILE A 117 3.44 18.50 -4.17
N ALA A 118 3.22 19.81 -4.05
CA ALA A 118 2.18 20.51 -4.79
C ALA A 118 2.46 20.57 -6.31
N GLU A 119 3.73 20.59 -6.69
CA GLU A 119 4.16 20.64 -8.09
C GLU A 119 4.07 19.28 -8.79
N GLU A 120 4.49 18.20 -8.11
CA GLU A 120 4.58 16.86 -8.70
C GLU A 120 3.33 16.00 -8.47
N TYR A 121 2.50 16.36 -7.47
CA TYR A 121 1.26 15.65 -7.12
C TYR A 121 0.07 16.63 -6.99
N PRO A 122 -0.23 17.45 -8.03
CA PRO A 122 -1.29 18.48 -7.96
C PRO A 122 -2.68 17.87 -7.73
N ASP A 123 -2.93 16.67 -8.23
CA ASP A 123 -4.20 15.94 -8.09
C ASP A 123 -4.20 14.96 -6.89
N GLY A 124 -3.16 15.03 -6.05
CA GLY A 124 -2.95 14.09 -4.96
C GLY A 124 -2.13 12.86 -5.34
N PHE A 125 -1.88 11.99 -4.36
CA PHE A 125 -1.11 10.77 -4.55
C PHE A 125 -2.02 9.59 -4.92
N HIS A 126 -1.70 8.89 -6.00
CA HIS A 126 -2.46 7.72 -6.49
C HIS A 126 -1.62 6.43 -6.57
N GLY A 127 -0.47 6.41 -5.88
CA GLY A 127 0.51 5.32 -5.95
C GLY A 127 1.60 5.59 -6.98
N SER A 128 2.71 4.88 -6.84
CA SER A 128 3.77 4.90 -7.85
C SER A 128 3.28 4.29 -9.16
N PRO A 129 3.68 4.85 -10.30
CA PRO A 129 3.40 4.24 -11.60
C PRO A 129 4.00 2.83 -11.69
N ALA A 130 3.42 2.00 -12.53
CA ALA A 130 3.96 0.68 -12.80
C ALA A 130 5.34 0.82 -13.47
N SER A 131 6.36 0.23 -12.87
CA SER A 131 7.66 0.02 -13.51
C SER A 131 7.78 -1.43 -13.97
N GLU A 132 8.53 -1.68 -15.03
CA GLU A 132 8.78 -3.03 -15.53
C GLU A 132 9.38 -3.93 -14.43
N GLY A 133 10.41 -3.43 -13.74
CA GLY A 133 11.06 -4.16 -12.64
C GLY A 133 10.12 -4.45 -11.48
N GLY A 134 9.32 -3.47 -11.04
CA GLY A 134 8.34 -3.64 -9.97
C GLY A 134 7.21 -4.61 -10.34
N THR A 135 6.73 -4.54 -11.57
CA THR A 135 5.71 -5.47 -12.11
C THR A 135 6.26 -6.89 -12.16
N THR A 136 7.47 -7.08 -12.71
CA THR A 136 8.14 -8.39 -12.73
C THR A 136 8.34 -8.94 -11.32
N ALA A 137 8.75 -8.09 -10.37
CA ALA A 137 8.93 -8.50 -8.98
C ALA A 137 7.62 -8.98 -8.33
N MET A 138 6.52 -8.26 -8.52
CA MET A 138 5.20 -8.66 -8.00
C MET A 138 4.70 -9.98 -8.62
N ILE A 139 4.87 -10.16 -9.94
CA ILE A 139 4.49 -11.38 -10.63
C ILE A 139 5.31 -12.57 -10.13
N ALA A 140 6.64 -12.39 -10.07
CA ALA A 140 7.56 -13.42 -9.60
C ALA A 140 7.28 -13.79 -8.13
N CYS A 141 7.08 -12.80 -7.25
CA CYS A 141 6.71 -12.99 -5.86
C CYS A 141 5.42 -13.83 -5.74
N ALA A 142 4.35 -13.46 -6.46
CA ALA A 142 3.08 -14.16 -6.39
C ALA A 142 3.19 -15.61 -6.90
N ALA A 143 3.89 -15.83 -8.00
CA ALA A 143 4.09 -17.15 -8.59
C ALA A 143 4.87 -18.06 -7.65
N VAL A 144 5.98 -17.59 -7.06
CA VAL A 144 6.80 -18.35 -6.11
C VAL A 144 6.04 -18.62 -4.81
N MET A 145 5.33 -17.62 -4.25
CA MET A 145 4.49 -17.84 -3.07
C MET A 145 3.41 -18.89 -3.32
N ASN A 146 2.80 -18.89 -4.49
CA ASN A 146 1.82 -19.90 -4.88
C ASN A 146 2.46 -21.29 -4.99
N ALA A 147 3.65 -21.39 -5.58
CA ALA A 147 4.41 -22.63 -5.67
C ALA A 147 4.70 -23.21 -4.28
N ILE A 148 5.27 -22.40 -3.37
CA ILE A 148 5.57 -22.80 -1.99
C ILE A 148 4.30 -23.24 -1.25
N GLN A 149 3.18 -22.51 -1.43
CA GLN A 149 1.92 -22.88 -0.78
C GLN A 149 1.36 -24.20 -1.32
N THR A 150 1.44 -24.42 -2.62
CA THR A 150 0.95 -25.63 -3.26
C THR A 150 1.81 -26.84 -2.88
N GLU A 151 3.13 -26.68 -2.86
CA GLU A 151 4.05 -27.73 -2.38
C GLU A 151 3.73 -28.10 -0.92
N ARG A 152 3.59 -27.12 -0.04
CA ARG A 152 3.19 -27.36 1.34
C ARG A 152 1.84 -28.09 1.44
N ALA A 153 0.87 -27.74 0.60
CA ALA A 153 -0.44 -28.37 0.60
C ALA A 153 -0.36 -29.87 0.18
N GLN A 154 0.60 -30.25 -0.64
CA GLN A 154 0.83 -31.65 -1.01
C GLN A 154 1.34 -32.50 0.15
N LEU A 155 2.04 -31.86 1.12
CA LEU A 155 2.61 -32.55 2.29
C LEU A 155 1.59 -32.80 3.41
N ILE A 156 0.34 -32.37 3.26
CA ILE A 156 -0.71 -32.58 4.26
C ILE A 156 -1.16 -34.05 4.24
N ASP A 157 -1.05 -34.72 5.38
CA ASP A 157 -1.49 -36.10 5.54
C ASP A 157 -3.02 -36.24 5.56
N GLY A 158 -3.51 -37.43 5.17
CA GLY A 158 -4.93 -37.78 5.22
C GLY A 158 -5.77 -37.19 4.08
N GLN A 159 -5.15 -36.74 3.00
CA GLN A 159 -5.87 -36.31 1.79
C GLN A 159 -6.58 -37.50 1.14
N LEU A 160 -7.77 -37.26 0.58
CA LEU A 160 -8.49 -38.25 -0.20
C LEU A 160 -7.70 -38.60 -1.45
N SER A 161 -7.63 -39.91 -1.77
CA SER A 161 -6.95 -40.39 -2.97
C SER A 161 -7.51 -39.72 -4.23
N GLY A 162 -6.63 -39.14 -5.05
CA GLY A 162 -6.98 -38.42 -6.28
C GLY A 162 -7.50 -36.98 -6.08
N HIS A 163 -7.53 -36.47 -4.84
CA HIS A 163 -7.99 -35.12 -4.53
C HIS A 163 -6.91 -34.25 -3.83
N GLY A 164 -5.66 -34.71 -3.81
CA GLY A 164 -4.54 -33.93 -3.30
C GLY A 164 -4.22 -32.70 -4.15
N ALA A 165 -3.56 -31.71 -3.55
CA ALA A 165 -3.05 -30.57 -4.30
C ALA A 165 -2.05 -31.07 -5.37
N VAL A 166 -2.18 -30.56 -6.60
CA VAL A 166 -1.27 -30.87 -7.70
C VAL A 166 -0.43 -29.62 -7.97
N PHE A 167 0.88 -29.80 -7.96
CA PHE A 167 1.81 -28.77 -8.42
C PHE A 167 1.76 -28.76 -9.95
N GLY A 168 1.29 -27.66 -10.52
CA GLY A 168 1.32 -27.42 -11.96
C GLY A 168 2.46 -26.49 -12.32
N GLU A 169 3.03 -26.66 -13.49
CA GLU A 169 4.09 -25.78 -13.99
C GLU A 169 3.52 -24.50 -14.61
N ASP A 170 2.29 -24.55 -15.15
CA ASP A 170 1.64 -23.44 -15.85
C ASP A 170 0.61 -22.75 -14.97
N TRP A 171 0.79 -21.43 -14.83
CA TRP A 171 -0.06 -20.54 -14.06
C TRP A 171 -0.42 -19.28 -14.84
N VAL A 172 -1.46 -18.59 -14.40
CA VAL A 172 -1.80 -17.23 -14.83
C VAL A 172 -1.77 -16.34 -13.60
N VAL A 173 -0.87 -15.37 -13.60
CA VAL A 173 -0.84 -14.31 -12.61
C VAL A 173 -1.71 -13.17 -13.13
N GLU A 174 -2.74 -12.81 -12.37
CA GLU A 174 -3.57 -11.65 -12.63
C GLU A 174 -3.16 -10.53 -11.67
N LEU A 175 -2.67 -9.42 -12.21
CA LEU A 175 -2.20 -8.24 -11.50
C LEU A 175 -3.09 -7.05 -11.87
N ASP A 176 -3.90 -6.56 -10.92
CA ASP A 176 -4.88 -5.47 -11.14
C ASP A 176 -5.80 -5.70 -12.35
N GLY A 177 -6.13 -6.97 -12.66
CA GLY A 177 -6.97 -7.37 -13.79
C GLY A 177 -6.20 -7.73 -15.07
N GLU A 178 -4.93 -7.38 -15.19
CA GLU A 178 -4.07 -7.82 -16.29
C GLU A 178 -3.56 -9.24 -16.05
N ARG A 179 -3.60 -10.10 -17.07
CA ARG A 179 -3.26 -11.51 -16.98
C ARG A 179 -1.96 -11.82 -17.71
N VAL A 180 -1.05 -12.45 -17.00
CA VAL A 180 0.26 -12.85 -17.52
C VAL A 180 0.42 -14.36 -17.31
N ALA A 181 0.76 -15.09 -18.36
CA ALA A 181 1.12 -16.51 -18.26
C ALA A 181 2.47 -16.63 -17.54
N VAL A 182 2.59 -17.58 -16.63
CA VAL A 182 3.82 -17.81 -15.88
C VAL A 182 4.07 -19.31 -15.75
N GLY A 183 5.18 -19.77 -16.34
CA GLY A 183 5.73 -21.08 -16.06
C GLY A 183 6.55 -21.04 -14.77
N VAL A 184 6.47 -22.06 -13.93
CA VAL A 184 7.22 -22.15 -12.66
C VAL A 184 7.89 -23.50 -12.55
N LEU A 185 9.20 -23.52 -12.44
CA LEU A 185 10.00 -24.72 -12.22
C LEU A 185 10.83 -24.56 -10.94
N ALA A 186 10.64 -25.44 -9.97
CA ALA A 186 11.48 -25.48 -8.78
C ALA A 186 12.79 -26.24 -9.08
N THR A 187 13.94 -25.61 -8.84
CA THR A 187 15.28 -26.17 -9.08
C THR A 187 16.16 -26.02 -7.85
N GLY A 188 16.21 -27.04 -6.99
CA GLY A 188 17.01 -27.01 -5.76
C GLY A 188 16.54 -25.91 -4.81
N ASP A 189 17.34 -24.86 -4.63
CA ASP A 189 17.10 -23.70 -3.76
C ASP A 189 16.50 -22.49 -4.49
N ALA A 190 16.17 -22.65 -5.79
CA ALA A 190 15.69 -21.57 -6.65
C ALA A 190 14.41 -21.95 -7.38
N PHE A 191 13.72 -20.93 -7.88
CA PHE A 191 12.62 -21.04 -8.82
C PHE A 191 13.04 -20.39 -10.14
N GLU A 192 12.89 -21.12 -11.25
CA GLU A 192 13.05 -20.61 -12.59
C GLU A 192 11.64 -20.29 -13.12
N LEU A 193 11.42 -19.04 -13.48
CA LEU A 193 10.13 -18.56 -13.97
C LEU A 193 10.24 -18.20 -15.45
N LEU A 194 9.23 -18.55 -16.23
CA LEU A 194 9.03 -18.04 -17.58
C LEU A 194 7.82 -17.09 -17.55
N ILE A 195 8.05 -15.80 -17.58
CA ILE A 195 7.01 -14.76 -17.47
C ILE A 195 6.63 -14.26 -18.86
N GLY A 196 5.36 -14.39 -19.25
CA GLY A 196 4.86 -14.03 -20.56
C GLY A 196 4.69 -15.25 -21.47
N ALA A 197 4.46 -15.02 -22.76
CA ALA A 197 4.27 -16.04 -23.77
C ALA A 197 4.96 -15.69 -25.09
N GLY A 198 5.35 -16.69 -25.87
CA GLY A 198 6.00 -16.55 -27.18
C GLY A 198 7.37 -15.87 -27.10
N GLU A 199 7.69 -15.07 -28.13
CA GLU A 199 8.99 -14.38 -28.21
C GLU A 199 9.20 -13.28 -27.15
N ALA A 200 8.13 -12.82 -26.49
CA ALA A 200 8.18 -11.84 -25.42
C ALA A 200 8.35 -12.48 -24.01
N ALA A 201 8.44 -13.80 -23.94
CA ALA A 201 8.63 -14.49 -22.68
C ALA A 201 10.03 -14.20 -22.12
N ARG A 202 10.07 -13.94 -20.80
CA ARG A 202 11.31 -13.64 -20.08
C ARG A 202 11.57 -14.71 -19.02
N GLU A 203 12.80 -15.21 -19.00
CA GLU A 203 13.28 -16.07 -17.93
C GLU A 203 13.70 -15.21 -16.74
N VAL A 204 13.31 -15.63 -15.55
CA VAL A 204 13.57 -14.94 -14.28
C VAL A 204 13.94 -15.99 -13.23
N ARG A 205 15.09 -15.83 -12.58
CA ARG A 205 15.52 -16.67 -11.49
C ARG A 205 15.22 -16.03 -10.14
N VAL A 206 14.56 -16.78 -9.24
CA VAL A 206 14.19 -16.30 -7.90
C VAL A 206 14.75 -17.23 -6.83
N THR A 207 15.43 -16.66 -5.83
CA THR A 207 15.80 -17.35 -4.59
C THR A 207 15.19 -16.64 -3.39
N THR A 208 14.62 -17.40 -2.46
CA THR A 208 13.97 -16.86 -1.27
C THR A 208 13.91 -17.89 -0.16
N ASP A 209 13.97 -17.41 1.09
CA ASP A 209 13.73 -18.21 2.30
C ASP A 209 12.31 -17.96 2.86
N TRP A 210 11.45 -17.28 2.12
CA TRP A 210 10.09 -16.92 2.54
C TRP A 210 9.28 -18.16 2.92
N ARG A 211 8.51 -18.02 3.99
CA ARG A 211 7.62 -19.08 4.47
C ARG A 211 6.18 -18.62 4.46
N VAL A 212 5.26 -19.57 4.27
CA VAL A 212 3.83 -19.28 4.26
C VAL A 212 3.39 -18.63 5.56
N GLY A 213 2.85 -17.41 5.44
CA GLY A 213 2.36 -16.60 6.56
C GLY A 213 3.27 -15.41 6.91
N GLU A 214 4.49 -15.35 6.39
CA GLU A 214 5.34 -14.17 6.59
C GLU A 214 4.79 -12.97 5.81
N PRO A 215 4.69 -11.80 6.45
CA PRO A 215 4.10 -10.61 5.82
C PRO A 215 5.07 -9.84 4.93
N LEU A 216 6.34 -10.26 4.86
CA LEU A 216 7.37 -9.68 4.01
C LEU A 216 8.01 -10.80 3.18
N PHE A 217 7.92 -10.68 1.86
CA PHE A 217 8.62 -11.52 0.91
C PHE A 217 9.94 -10.85 0.55
N VAL A 218 11.06 -11.45 0.96
CA VAL A 218 12.41 -11.03 0.58
C VAL A 218 13.00 -12.07 -0.35
N ALA A 219 13.46 -11.65 -1.51
CA ALA A 219 14.01 -12.54 -2.52
C ALA A 219 15.17 -11.88 -3.28
N ARG A 220 15.96 -12.71 -3.95
CA ARG A 220 16.82 -12.26 -5.04
C ARG A 220 16.19 -12.64 -6.37
N ILE A 221 15.93 -11.64 -7.19
CA ILE A 221 15.40 -11.79 -8.55
C ILE A 221 16.52 -11.40 -9.50
N ASP A 222 17.00 -12.34 -10.30
CA ASP A 222 18.17 -12.16 -11.18
C ASP A 222 19.38 -11.52 -10.44
N GLY A 223 19.61 -11.96 -9.20
CA GLY A 223 20.68 -11.47 -8.33
C GLY A 223 20.40 -10.14 -7.61
N THR A 224 19.30 -9.44 -7.94
CA THR A 224 18.88 -8.20 -7.28
C THR A 224 17.96 -8.51 -6.10
N GLU A 225 18.29 -7.99 -4.93
CA GLU A 225 17.43 -8.14 -3.76
C GLU A 225 16.18 -7.26 -3.86
N VAL A 226 15.02 -7.87 -3.63
CA VAL A 226 13.70 -7.22 -3.68
C VAL A 226 12.96 -7.56 -2.39
N SER A 227 12.25 -6.59 -1.84
CA SER A 227 11.36 -6.76 -0.69
C SER A 227 9.93 -6.36 -1.10
N VAL A 228 8.98 -7.24 -0.83
CA VAL A 228 7.56 -7.03 -1.16
C VAL A 228 6.73 -7.29 0.08
N ALA A 229 5.98 -6.30 0.52
CA ALA A 229 5.02 -6.49 1.60
C ALA A 229 3.82 -7.29 1.10
N VAL A 230 3.39 -8.27 1.90
CA VAL A 230 2.36 -9.25 1.53
C VAL A 230 1.17 -9.13 2.47
N ASP A 231 0.01 -8.77 1.93
CA ASP A 231 -1.26 -8.81 2.64
C ASP A 231 -2.15 -9.88 2.02
N ARG A 232 -2.46 -10.91 2.80
CA ARG A 232 -3.33 -11.98 2.36
C ARG A 232 -4.77 -11.46 2.18
N ARG A 233 -5.39 -11.82 1.06
CA ARG A 233 -6.79 -11.57 0.76
C ARG A 233 -7.57 -12.88 0.76
N PRO A 234 -8.92 -12.86 0.83
CA PRO A 234 -9.73 -14.07 0.68
C PRO A 234 -9.40 -14.85 -0.60
N VAL A 235 -9.09 -14.13 -1.69
CA VAL A 235 -8.57 -14.71 -2.94
C VAL A 235 -7.35 -13.92 -3.36
N GLY A 236 -6.17 -14.56 -3.31
CA GLY A 236 -4.90 -13.95 -3.70
C GLY A 236 -4.26 -13.08 -2.62
N PHE A 237 -3.56 -12.04 -3.05
CA PHE A 237 -2.75 -11.17 -2.21
C PHE A 237 -2.91 -9.70 -2.64
N ARG A 238 -2.64 -8.79 -1.71
CA ARG A 238 -2.22 -7.43 -2.05
C ARG A 238 -0.73 -7.35 -1.80
N LEU A 239 0.02 -7.00 -2.82
CA LEU A 239 1.47 -6.85 -2.79
C LEU A 239 1.84 -5.38 -2.85
N THR A 240 2.85 -4.97 -2.06
CA THR A 240 3.31 -3.58 -2.06
C THR A 240 4.84 -3.55 -2.14
N THR A 241 5.38 -2.78 -3.08
CA THR A 241 6.83 -2.51 -3.23
C THR A 241 7.03 -1.24 -4.05
N GLY A 242 8.05 -0.46 -3.76
CA GLY A 242 8.40 0.76 -4.49
C GLY A 242 7.30 1.83 -4.50
N GLY A 243 6.44 1.87 -3.47
CA GLY A 243 5.31 2.79 -3.39
C GLY A 243 4.11 2.43 -4.28
N ARG A 244 4.11 1.25 -4.89
CA ARG A 244 2.97 0.69 -5.62
C ARG A 244 2.37 -0.47 -4.84
N ALA A 245 1.06 -0.46 -4.67
CA ALA A 245 0.28 -1.58 -4.17
C ALA A 245 -0.59 -2.15 -5.31
N ALA A 246 -0.63 -3.48 -5.44
CA ALA A 246 -1.41 -4.17 -6.45
C ALA A 246 -2.14 -5.38 -5.88
N ASN A 247 -3.34 -5.68 -6.40
CA ASN A 247 -4.04 -6.92 -6.08
C ASN A 247 -3.61 -8.00 -7.06
N VAL A 248 -3.22 -9.16 -6.52
CA VAL A 248 -2.66 -10.25 -7.30
C VAL A 248 -3.39 -11.54 -7.01
N ARG A 249 -3.74 -12.27 -8.07
CA ARG A 249 -4.27 -13.63 -7.99
C ARG A 249 -3.39 -14.55 -8.83
N VAL A 250 -3.14 -15.75 -8.35
CA VAL A 250 -2.49 -16.82 -9.12
C VAL A 250 -3.53 -17.88 -9.39
N LEU A 251 -3.77 -18.15 -10.65
CA LEU A 251 -4.85 -19.02 -11.13
C LEU A 251 -4.28 -20.12 -12.01
N THR A 252 -4.91 -21.28 -12.02
CA THR A 252 -4.65 -22.23 -13.10
C THR A 252 -5.17 -21.66 -14.43
N PRO A 253 -4.64 -22.08 -15.60
CA PRO A 253 -5.12 -21.58 -16.89
C PRO A 253 -6.64 -21.73 -17.06
N ARG A 254 -7.21 -22.87 -16.60
CA ARG A 254 -8.64 -23.10 -16.64
C ARG A 254 -9.43 -22.17 -15.71
N ALA A 255 -8.93 -21.91 -14.49
CA ALA A 255 -9.58 -20.98 -13.58
C ALA A 255 -9.54 -19.53 -14.12
N ALA A 256 -8.44 -19.15 -14.76
CA ALA A 256 -8.30 -17.83 -15.39
C ALA A 256 -9.30 -17.66 -16.56
N GLU A 257 -9.49 -18.68 -17.38
CA GLU A 257 -10.51 -18.69 -18.45
C GLU A 257 -11.91 -18.47 -17.84
N LEU A 258 -12.29 -19.28 -16.86
CA LEU A 258 -13.61 -19.23 -16.22
C LEU A 258 -13.84 -17.92 -15.47
N ALA A 259 -12.80 -17.34 -14.86
CA ALA A 259 -12.89 -16.05 -14.17
C ALA A 259 -13.28 -14.90 -15.11
N GLY A 260 -13.02 -15.02 -16.43
CA GLY A 260 -13.48 -14.06 -17.44
C GLY A 260 -15.00 -13.98 -17.59
N HIS A 261 -15.73 -15.00 -17.14
CA HIS A 261 -17.20 -15.04 -17.19
C HIS A 261 -17.86 -14.53 -15.90
N MET A 262 -17.08 -14.20 -14.88
CA MET A 262 -17.63 -13.68 -13.61
C MET A 262 -18.14 -12.27 -13.78
N LEU A 263 -19.32 -11.99 -13.20
CA LEU A 263 -19.89 -10.65 -13.19
C LEU A 263 -19.05 -9.73 -12.30
N VAL A 264 -18.75 -8.55 -12.84
CA VAL A 264 -18.11 -7.48 -12.05
C VAL A 264 -19.16 -6.89 -11.11
N LYS A 265 -18.90 -6.97 -9.79
CA LYS A 265 -19.74 -6.30 -8.80
C LYS A 265 -19.49 -4.80 -8.85
N VAL A 266 -20.52 -4.02 -9.17
CA VAL A 266 -20.47 -2.57 -9.06
C VAL A 266 -20.65 -2.20 -7.59
N PRO A 267 -19.74 -1.40 -7.00
CA PRO A 267 -19.91 -0.89 -5.64
C PRO A 267 -21.22 -0.11 -5.50
N PRO A 268 -21.85 -0.09 -4.31
CA PRO A 268 -23.04 0.73 -4.08
C PRO A 268 -22.71 2.22 -4.30
N ASP A 269 -23.63 2.94 -4.90
CA ASP A 269 -23.52 4.40 -5.06
C ASP A 269 -23.69 5.08 -3.69
N LEU A 270 -22.61 5.64 -3.17
CA LEU A 270 -22.58 6.38 -1.91
C LEU A 270 -22.67 7.90 -2.11
N SER A 271 -22.78 8.38 -3.33
CA SER A 271 -22.82 9.82 -3.67
C SER A 271 -23.99 10.59 -3.04
N ARG A 272 -24.98 9.88 -2.53
CA ARG A 272 -26.10 10.47 -1.77
C ARG A 272 -25.82 10.67 -0.28
N PHE A 273 -24.62 10.32 0.19
CA PHE A 273 -24.23 10.49 1.59
C PHE A 273 -23.00 11.38 1.69
N VAL A 274 -23.00 12.25 2.69
CA VAL A 274 -21.76 12.86 3.19
C VAL A 274 -21.27 12.01 4.34
N LEU A 275 -20.16 11.32 4.09
CA LEU A 275 -19.54 10.42 5.06
C LEU A 275 -18.37 11.09 5.74
N SER A 276 -18.09 10.71 6.98
CA SER A 276 -16.89 11.12 7.67
C SER A 276 -15.66 10.43 7.07
N PRO A 277 -14.72 11.15 6.46
CA PRO A 277 -13.56 10.54 5.84
C PRO A 277 -12.51 10.03 6.84
N MET A 278 -12.61 10.47 8.09
CA MET A 278 -11.67 10.16 9.18
C MET A 278 -12.40 10.12 10.52
N PRO A 279 -11.86 9.45 11.53
CA PRO A 279 -12.41 9.55 12.88
C PRO A 279 -12.12 10.96 13.43
N GLY A 280 -13.11 11.63 13.99
CA GLY A 280 -12.94 13.00 14.47
C GLY A 280 -14.16 13.54 15.21
N LEU A 281 -14.05 14.79 15.64
CA LEU A 281 -15.12 15.55 16.28
C LEU A 281 -15.84 16.38 15.22
N LEU A 282 -17.16 16.29 15.12
CA LEU A 282 -17.94 17.18 14.27
C LEU A 282 -17.98 18.58 14.90
N VAL A 283 -17.23 19.52 14.31
CA VAL A 283 -17.07 20.88 14.85
C VAL A 283 -18.18 21.81 14.37
N SER A 284 -18.58 21.68 13.10
CA SER A 284 -19.64 22.49 12.53
C SER A 284 -20.47 21.72 11.52
N LEU A 285 -21.71 22.17 11.37
CA LEU A 285 -22.68 21.67 10.41
C LEU A 285 -23.33 22.89 9.73
N ALA A 286 -23.14 22.99 8.41
CA ALA A 286 -23.55 24.18 7.63
C ALA A 286 -24.90 24.01 6.96
N VAL A 287 -25.59 22.86 7.13
CA VAL A 287 -26.85 22.52 6.46
C VAL A 287 -27.85 21.90 7.41
N ALA A 288 -29.13 22.03 7.08
CA ALA A 288 -30.27 21.43 7.76
C ALA A 288 -31.11 20.60 6.77
N ALA A 289 -31.98 19.73 7.31
CA ALA A 289 -32.92 18.96 6.49
C ALA A 289 -33.84 19.89 5.69
N GLY A 290 -33.97 19.63 4.39
CA GLY A 290 -34.71 20.45 3.42
C GLY A 290 -33.86 21.50 2.71
N ASP A 291 -32.62 21.75 3.13
CA ASP A 291 -31.74 22.72 2.45
C ASP A 291 -31.28 22.17 1.10
N ARG A 292 -31.20 23.07 0.11
CA ARG A 292 -30.57 22.79 -1.18
C ARG A 292 -29.11 23.19 -1.13
N VAL A 293 -28.22 22.27 -1.52
CA VAL A 293 -26.78 22.49 -1.62
C VAL A 293 -26.31 22.44 -3.07
N GLU A 294 -25.29 23.22 -3.37
CA GLU A 294 -24.61 23.22 -4.66
C GLU A 294 -23.32 22.36 -4.60
N ALA A 295 -22.88 21.83 -5.73
CA ALA A 295 -21.61 21.13 -5.82
C ALA A 295 -20.46 22.02 -5.32
N GLY A 296 -19.60 21.47 -4.44
CA GLY A 296 -18.51 22.19 -3.81
C GLY A 296 -18.89 23.01 -2.57
N GLN A 297 -20.17 23.14 -2.24
CA GLN A 297 -20.62 23.84 -1.03
C GLN A 297 -20.19 23.09 0.23
N ALA A 298 -19.69 23.83 1.24
CA ALA A 298 -19.35 23.25 2.54
C ALA A 298 -20.60 22.73 3.25
N VAL A 299 -20.56 21.52 3.77
CA VAL A 299 -21.65 20.83 4.46
C VAL A 299 -21.36 20.66 5.95
N ALA A 300 -20.15 20.24 6.29
CA ALA A 300 -19.73 19.98 7.65
C ALA A 300 -18.22 20.19 7.82
N THR A 301 -17.76 20.40 9.06
CA THR A 301 -16.34 20.45 9.39
C THR A 301 -16.05 19.44 10.49
N ILE A 302 -15.03 18.60 10.27
CA ILE A 302 -14.55 17.61 11.23
C ILE A 302 -13.14 18.01 11.67
N GLU A 303 -12.88 17.92 12.96
CA GLU A 303 -11.55 18.12 13.56
C GLU A 303 -10.96 16.78 14.00
N ALA A 304 -9.73 16.51 13.59
CA ALA A 304 -8.90 15.43 14.12
C ALA A 304 -7.43 15.86 14.12
N MET A 305 -6.67 15.49 15.14
CA MET A 305 -5.22 15.76 15.23
C MET A 305 -4.87 17.24 14.97
N LYS A 306 -5.68 18.17 15.49
CA LYS A 306 -5.54 19.63 15.31
C LYS A 306 -5.68 20.11 13.84
N MET A 307 -6.23 19.26 12.96
CA MET A 307 -6.56 19.64 11.60
C MET A 307 -8.08 19.68 11.43
N GLU A 308 -8.56 20.74 10.79
CA GLU A 308 -9.96 20.86 10.38
C GLU A 308 -10.11 20.42 8.93
N ASN A 309 -11.05 19.50 8.67
CA ASN A 309 -11.41 19.06 7.33
C ASN A 309 -12.82 19.49 7.00
N ILE A 310 -12.96 20.31 5.96
CA ILE A 310 -14.25 20.81 5.47
C ILE A 310 -14.80 19.82 4.44
N LEU A 311 -15.90 19.18 4.78
CA LEU A 311 -16.63 18.29 3.89
C LEU A 311 -17.54 19.11 2.98
N ARG A 312 -17.51 18.79 1.69
CA ARG A 312 -18.26 19.49 0.66
C ARG A 312 -19.21 18.54 -0.05
N ALA A 313 -20.32 19.08 -0.55
CA ALA A 313 -21.22 18.34 -1.42
C ALA A 313 -20.52 18.04 -2.76
N GLU A 314 -20.52 16.77 -3.19
CA GLU A 314 -19.96 16.37 -4.48
C GLU A 314 -20.82 16.79 -5.66
N LYS A 315 -22.13 16.92 -5.44
CA LYS A 315 -23.13 17.32 -6.43
C LYS A 315 -24.18 18.21 -5.81
N SER A 316 -24.92 18.96 -6.65
CA SER A 316 -26.09 19.70 -6.20
C SER A 316 -27.21 18.71 -5.82
N ALA A 317 -27.76 18.87 -4.63
CA ALA A 317 -28.78 17.97 -4.06
C ALA A 317 -29.62 18.68 -2.99
N THR A 318 -30.70 18.03 -2.55
CA THR A 318 -31.48 18.46 -1.38
C THR A 318 -31.13 17.60 -0.18
N VAL A 319 -30.91 18.21 0.97
CA VAL A 319 -30.64 17.49 2.22
C VAL A 319 -31.92 16.80 2.69
N LYS A 320 -31.91 15.47 2.68
CA LYS A 320 -33.02 14.66 3.18
C LYS A 320 -33.03 14.59 4.70
N GLU A 321 -31.86 14.27 5.26
CA GLU A 321 -31.71 14.06 6.70
C GLU A 321 -30.28 14.41 7.15
N VAL A 322 -30.17 15.00 8.34
CA VAL A 322 -28.91 15.18 9.06
C VAL A 322 -28.83 14.18 10.19
N ARG A 323 -27.84 13.27 10.15
CA ARG A 323 -27.72 12.11 11.06
C ARG A 323 -26.74 12.31 12.19
N ALA A 324 -25.94 13.38 12.17
CA ALA A 324 -24.96 13.69 13.19
C ALA A 324 -25.18 15.11 13.75
N LYS A 325 -24.72 15.36 14.97
CA LYS A 325 -24.83 16.67 15.65
C LYS A 325 -23.45 17.23 15.94
N VAL A 326 -23.32 18.55 15.96
CA VAL A 326 -22.12 19.22 16.42
C VAL A 326 -21.75 18.74 17.83
N GLY A 327 -20.50 18.34 18.00
CA GLY A 327 -19.97 17.72 19.22
C GLY A 327 -19.95 16.19 19.21
N ASP A 328 -20.52 15.53 18.19
CA ASP A 328 -20.45 14.07 18.05
C ASP A 328 -19.04 13.62 17.65
N SER A 329 -18.59 12.52 18.28
CA SER A 329 -17.38 11.82 17.86
C SER A 329 -17.74 10.81 16.76
N LEU A 330 -17.25 11.04 15.56
CA LEU A 330 -17.55 10.25 14.37
C LEU A 330 -16.47 9.21 14.11
N ALA A 331 -16.88 8.01 13.69
CA ALA A 331 -15.98 7.02 13.10
C ALA A 331 -15.79 7.29 11.61
N VAL A 332 -14.80 6.61 10.98
CA VAL A 332 -14.68 6.57 9.52
C VAL A 332 -15.98 6.03 8.91
N ASP A 333 -16.39 6.60 7.80
CA ASP A 333 -17.60 6.26 7.05
C ASP A 333 -18.93 6.45 7.81
N ALA A 334 -18.89 7.13 8.99
CA ALA A 334 -20.12 7.55 9.66
C ALA A 334 -20.91 8.51 8.76
N VAL A 335 -22.22 8.25 8.59
CA VAL A 335 -23.10 9.12 7.79
C VAL A 335 -23.39 10.40 8.56
N ILE A 336 -23.07 11.54 7.98
CA ILE A 336 -23.34 12.87 8.55
C ILE A 336 -24.63 13.46 7.96
N VAL A 337 -24.72 13.43 6.61
CA VAL A 337 -25.86 13.95 5.87
C VAL A 337 -26.29 12.95 4.81
N GLU A 338 -27.59 12.79 4.62
CA GLU A 338 -28.20 12.04 3.52
C GLU A 338 -28.89 13.01 2.57
N PHE A 339 -28.62 12.88 1.26
CA PHE A 339 -29.28 13.62 0.18
C PHE A 339 -30.43 12.79 -0.42
N GLU A 340 -31.40 13.50 -1.03
CA GLU A 340 -32.47 12.89 -1.80
C GLU A 340 -31.98 12.27 -3.11
#